data_4fc786757370fb175b33aa1becb1d8c1
#
_entry.id   4fc786757370fb175b33aa1becb1d8c1
#
_cell.length_a   1.000
_cell.length_b   1.000
_cell.length_c   1.000
_cell.angle_alpha   90.00
_cell.angle_beta   90.00
_cell.angle_gamma   90.00
#
_symmetry.space_group_name_H-M   'P 1'
#
loop_
_entity.id
_entity.type
_entity.pdbx_description
1 polymer ?
#
loop_
_entity_poly.entity_id
_entity_poly.type
_entity_poly.pdbx_seq_one_letter_code
_entity_poly.pdbx_strand_id
1 'polypeptide(L)'
;MHCVFSTKDRLDLIRNPDELWRYVAVLAHAKNIHVLAAGGTADHLHLLILLPQTITLAKAMQELKANSSRWLRETSRTFQWQEGYGGFSVSQSQRATVTEYIANQSVHHQSKSFEQEFTAMLQRSGIPYDPRFVFG
;
A
#
# COMPACT_ATOMS: atom_id res chain seq x y z
N MET A 1 -9.83 4.28 -4.47
CA MET A 1 -9.47 3.07 -3.72
C MET A 1 -8.24 3.34 -2.86
N HIS A 2 -8.34 3.02 -1.59
CA HIS A 2 -7.23 3.01 -0.66
C HIS A 2 -6.64 1.62 -0.64
N CYS A 3 -5.40 1.48 -1.09
CA CYS A 3 -4.71 0.20 -1.22
C CYS A 3 -3.55 0.13 -0.24
N VAL A 4 -3.39 -1.03 0.38
CA VAL A 4 -2.36 -1.25 1.40
C VAL A 4 -1.68 -2.58 1.15
N PHE A 5 -0.36 -2.61 1.16
CA PHE A 5 0.38 -3.87 1.11
C PHE A 5 1.70 -3.74 1.87
N SER A 6 2.16 -4.86 2.39
CA SER A 6 3.34 -4.93 3.24
C SER A 6 4.47 -5.71 2.60
N THR A 7 5.66 -5.54 3.16
CA THR A 7 6.80 -6.39 2.86
C THR A 7 6.56 -7.81 3.38
N LYS A 8 7.27 -8.78 2.82
CA LYS A 8 7.22 -10.17 3.25
C LYS A 8 7.54 -10.26 4.74
N ASP A 9 6.64 -10.91 5.49
CA ASP A 9 6.73 -11.09 6.95
C ASP A 9 6.87 -9.77 7.72
N ARG A 10 6.47 -8.63 7.11
CA ARG A 10 6.55 -7.28 7.70
C ARG A 10 7.97 -6.90 8.16
N LEU A 11 8.98 -7.40 7.44
CA LEU A 11 10.36 -7.01 7.69
C LEU A 11 10.63 -5.60 7.17
N ASP A 12 11.52 -4.88 7.83
CA ASP A 12 11.89 -3.51 7.45
C ASP A 12 12.81 -3.52 6.23
N LEU A 13 12.23 -3.77 5.05
CA LEU A 13 12.97 -3.93 3.79
C LEU A 13 12.99 -2.66 2.93
N ILE A 14 12.15 -1.67 3.24
CA ILE A 14 12.08 -0.40 2.50
C ILE A 14 13.01 0.60 3.16
N ARG A 15 14.17 0.84 2.55
CA ARG A 15 15.19 1.72 3.13
C ARG A 15 14.86 3.20 2.96
N ASN A 16 14.24 3.55 1.83
CA ASN A 16 13.87 4.93 1.53
C ASN A 16 12.42 4.96 1.04
N PRO A 17 11.44 5.09 1.96
CA PRO A 17 10.01 5.12 1.58
C PRO A 17 9.68 6.24 0.60
N ASP A 18 10.24 7.43 0.74
CA ASP A 18 9.94 8.57 -0.13
C ASP A 18 10.34 8.29 -1.59
N GLU A 19 11.49 7.67 -1.80
CA GLU A 19 11.96 7.29 -3.12
C GLU A 19 11.05 6.24 -3.74
N LEU A 20 10.61 5.26 -2.94
CA LEU A 20 9.67 4.23 -3.39
C LEU A 20 8.34 4.85 -3.83
N TRP A 21 7.79 5.78 -3.05
CA TRP A 21 6.51 6.41 -3.39
C TRP A 21 6.59 7.16 -4.72
N ARG A 22 7.69 7.88 -4.95
CA ARG A 22 7.91 8.61 -6.21
C ARG A 22 7.99 7.66 -7.39
N TYR A 23 8.70 6.57 -7.23
CA TYR A 23 8.81 5.55 -8.27
C TYR A 23 7.45 4.94 -8.59
N VAL A 24 6.70 4.55 -7.57
CA VAL A 24 5.37 3.96 -7.75
C VAL A 24 4.41 4.96 -8.43
N ALA A 25 4.46 6.23 -8.05
CA ALA A 25 3.62 7.26 -8.67
C ALA A 25 3.93 7.44 -10.16
N VAL A 26 5.19 7.47 -10.53
CA VAL A 26 5.62 7.56 -11.94
C VAL A 26 5.19 6.32 -12.72
N LEU A 27 5.40 5.14 -12.15
CA LEU A 27 4.99 3.88 -12.76
C LEU A 27 3.48 3.83 -12.97
N ALA A 28 2.70 4.22 -11.96
CA ALA A 28 1.25 4.23 -12.03
C ALA A 28 0.75 5.20 -13.11
N HIS A 29 1.34 6.39 -13.19
CA HIS A 29 0.98 7.37 -14.20
C HIS A 29 1.18 6.82 -15.62
N ALA A 30 2.27 6.09 -15.85
CA ALA A 30 2.53 5.47 -17.16
C ALA A 30 1.47 4.42 -17.53
N LYS A 31 0.71 3.92 -16.56
CA LYS A 31 -0.38 2.95 -16.75
C LYS A 31 -1.77 3.59 -16.60
N ASN A 32 -1.84 4.90 -16.66
CA ASN A 32 -3.08 5.69 -16.50
C ASN A 32 -3.76 5.50 -15.13
N ILE A 33 -3.01 5.14 -14.12
CA ILE A 33 -3.48 5.05 -12.74
C ILE A 33 -3.07 6.35 -12.03
N HIS A 34 -4.05 7.12 -11.56
CA HIS A 34 -3.79 8.34 -10.81
C HIS A 34 -3.53 8.02 -9.34
N VAL A 35 -2.34 8.36 -8.85
CA VAL A 35 -2.01 8.28 -7.42
C VAL A 35 -2.32 9.64 -6.78
N LEU A 36 -3.35 9.67 -5.96
CA LEU A 36 -3.77 10.88 -5.24
C LEU A 36 -2.95 11.11 -3.98
N ALA A 37 -2.50 10.03 -3.34
CA ALA A 37 -1.67 10.08 -2.16
C ALA A 37 -0.88 8.78 -2.05
N ALA A 38 0.33 8.88 -1.48
CA ALA A 38 1.17 7.73 -1.19
C ALA A 38 1.89 7.98 0.14
N GLY A 39 2.04 6.95 0.93
CA GLY A 39 2.74 7.03 2.19
C GLY A 39 2.96 5.64 2.77
N GLY A 40 3.86 5.56 3.73
CA GLY A 40 4.18 4.29 4.37
C GLY A 40 5.39 4.39 5.27
N THR A 41 5.91 3.24 5.64
CA THR A 41 7.09 3.12 6.49
C THR A 41 8.03 2.08 5.88
N ALA A 42 8.96 1.56 6.69
CA ALA A 42 9.93 0.57 6.22
C ALA A 42 9.32 -0.78 5.86
N ASP A 43 8.09 -1.08 6.29
CA ASP A 43 7.47 -2.40 6.13
C ASP A 43 6.15 -2.41 5.37
N HIS A 44 5.61 -1.26 4.96
CA HIS A 44 4.35 -1.22 4.20
C HIS A 44 4.16 0.08 3.43
N LEU A 45 3.19 0.05 2.50
CA LEU A 45 2.85 1.18 1.64
C LEU A 45 1.33 1.34 1.57
N HIS A 46 0.89 2.59 1.69
CA HIS A 46 -0.49 3.00 1.43
C HIS A 46 -0.54 3.81 0.14
N LEU A 47 -1.54 3.54 -0.69
CA LEU A 47 -1.81 4.31 -1.90
C LEU A 47 -3.28 4.67 -1.95
N LEU A 48 -3.58 5.92 -2.28
CA LEU A 48 -4.93 6.32 -2.67
C LEU A 48 -4.93 6.53 -4.18
N ILE A 49 -5.68 5.70 -4.91
CA ILE A 49 -5.63 5.69 -6.37
C ILE A 49 -7.01 5.87 -6.99
N LEU A 50 -7.00 6.45 -8.21
CA LEU A 50 -8.14 6.43 -9.12
C LEU A 50 -7.83 5.42 -10.21
N LEU A 51 -8.67 4.38 -10.32
CA LEU A 51 -8.51 3.35 -11.35
C LEU A 51 -9.18 3.80 -12.65
N PRO A 52 -8.52 3.61 -13.80
CA PRO A 52 -9.22 3.74 -15.09
C PRO A 52 -10.22 2.58 -15.24
N GLN A 53 -11.24 2.79 -16.07
CA GLN A 53 -12.25 1.77 -16.33
C GLN A 53 -11.70 0.53 -17.07
N THR A 54 -10.50 0.64 -17.62
CA THR A 54 -9.88 -0.38 -18.46
C THR A 54 -9.04 -1.40 -17.68
N ILE A 55 -8.87 -1.23 -16.37
CA ILE A 55 -8.01 -2.11 -15.56
C ILE A 55 -8.72 -2.44 -14.24
N THR A 56 -8.59 -3.69 -13.80
CA THR A 56 -9.08 -4.11 -12.49
C THR A 56 -8.13 -3.71 -11.38
N LEU A 57 -8.62 -3.63 -10.15
CA LEU A 57 -7.76 -3.39 -8.99
C LEU A 57 -6.69 -4.47 -8.85
N ALA A 58 -7.06 -5.73 -9.04
CA ALA A 58 -6.12 -6.85 -8.96
C ALA A 58 -4.98 -6.69 -9.96
N LYS A 59 -5.29 -6.31 -11.20
CA LYS A 59 -4.28 -6.08 -12.23
C LYS A 59 -3.39 -4.89 -11.90
N ALA A 60 -3.97 -3.80 -11.41
CA ALA A 60 -3.22 -2.63 -10.98
C ALA A 60 -2.22 -3.00 -9.87
N MET A 61 -2.67 -3.73 -8.85
CA MET A 61 -1.80 -4.15 -7.75
C MET A 61 -0.70 -5.08 -8.22
N GLN A 62 -1.02 -6.03 -9.10
CA GLN A 62 -0.03 -6.93 -9.69
C GLN A 62 1.09 -6.15 -10.39
N GLU A 63 0.71 -5.19 -11.23
CA GLU A 63 1.66 -4.37 -11.99
C GLU A 63 2.54 -3.52 -11.08
N LEU A 64 1.93 -2.82 -10.13
CA LEU A 64 2.68 -1.94 -9.21
C LEU A 64 3.62 -2.74 -8.31
N LYS A 65 3.15 -3.86 -7.77
CA LYS A 65 3.98 -4.69 -6.90
C LYS A 65 5.11 -5.37 -7.65
N ALA A 66 4.85 -5.95 -8.81
CA ALA A 66 5.87 -6.64 -9.59
C ALA A 66 6.99 -5.69 -10.03
N ASN A 67 6.62 -4.53 -10.56
CA ASN A 67 7.60 -3.57 -11.06
C ASN A 67 8.38 -2.89 -9.93
N SER A 68 7.73 -2.53 -8.84
CA SER A 68 8.42 -1.93 -7.69
C SER A 68 9.35 -2.93 -7.01
N SER A 69 8.96 -4.20 -6.93
CA SER A 69 9.80 -5.27 -6.40
C SER A 69 11.07 -5.43 -7.24
N ARG A 70 10.92 -5.45 -8.56
CA ARG A 70 12.06 -5.55 -9.48
C ARG A 70 13.02 -4.38 -9.32
N TRP A 71 12.47 -3.17 -9.23
CA TRP A 71 13.26 -1.96 -9.02
C TRP A 71 14.01 -1.98 -7.69
N LEU A 72 13.32 -2.36 -6.60
CA LEU A 72 13.94 -2.44 -5.27
C LEU A 72 15.03 -3.51 -5.19
N ARG A 73 14.91 -4.60 -5.93
CA ARG A 73 15.91 -5.68 -5.94
C ARG A 73 17.23 -5.27 -6.58
N GLU A 74 17.28 -4.18 -7.31
CA GLU A 74 18.54 -3.65 -7.84
C GLU A 74 19.50 -3.26 -6.73
N THR A 75 18.97 -2.79 -5.58
CA THR A 75 19.76 -2.39 -4.41
C THR A 75 19.53 -3.28 -3.19
N SER A 76 18.46 -4.07 -3.17
CA SER A 76 18.12 -4.96 -2.07
C SER A 76 17.64 -6.30 -2.65
N ARG A 77 18.57 -7.21 -2.88
CA ARG A 77 18.33 -8.49 -3.59
C ARG A 77 17.31 -9.39 -2.89
N THR A 78 17.12 -9.24 -1.59
CA THR A 78 16.19 -10.05 -0.80
C THR A 78 14.81 -9.43 -0.69
N PHE A 79 14.57 -8.29 -1.33
CA PHE A 79 13.28 -7.61 -1.23
C PHE A 79 12.15 -8.45 -1.80
N GLN A 80 11.06 -8.56 -1.02
CA GLN A 80 9.81 -9.19 -1.45
C GLN A 80 8.63 -8.46 -0.81
N TRP A 81 7.56 -8.30 -1.59
CA TRP A 81 6.25 -7.95 -1.04
C TRP A 81 5.57 -9.20 -0.49
N GLN A 82 4.77 -9.03 0.56
CA GLN A 82 3.84 -10.08 1.02
C GLN A 82 2.82 -10.33 -0.10
N GLU A 83 2.35 -11.57 -0.24
CA GLU A 83 1.26 -11.88 -1.15
C GLU A 83 -0.01 -11.15 -0.72
N GLY A 84 -0.82 -10.74 -1.70
CA GLY A 84 -2.07 -10.07 -1.43
C GLY A 84 -1.92 -8.58 -1.15
N TYR A 85 -3.04 -7.95 -0.88
CA TYR A 85 -3.15 -6.53 -0.57
C TYR A 85 -4.50 -6.27 0.09
N GLY A 86 -4.62 -5.13 0.79
CA GLY A 86 -5.91 -4.61 1.24
C GLY A 86 -6.41 -3.56 0.26
N GLY A 87 -7.68 -3.62 -0.08
CA GLY A 87 -8.34 -2.62 -0.92
C GLY A 87 -9.62 -2.12 -0.25
N PHE A 88 -9.74 -0.80 -0.08
CA PHE A 88 -10.86 -0.19 0.61
C PHE A 88 -11.45 0.92 -0.25
N SER A 89 -12.76 0.91 -0.43
CA SER A 89 -13.45 2.00 -1.13
C SER A 89 -13.39 3.27 -0.30
N VAL A 90 -13.17 4.39 -0.98
CA VAL A 90 -13.13 5.71 -0.35
C VAL A 90 -14.12 6.61 -1.08
N SER A 91 -15.10 7.15 -0.35
CA SER A 91 -16.02 8.12 -0.92
C SER A 91 -15.31 9.44 -1.20
N GLN A 92 -15.87 10.23 -2.11
CA GLN A 92 -15.29 11.53 -2.45
C GLN A 92 -15.19 12.44 -1.21
N SER A 93 -16.17 12.39 -0.32
CA SER A 93 -16.19 13.20 0.92
C SER A 93 -15.10 12.77 1.91
N GLN A 94 -14.60 11.56 1.84
CA GLN A 94 -13.55 11.04 2.72
C GLN A 94 -12.13 11.17 2.14
N ARG A 95 -12.03 11.61 0.90
CA ARG A 95 -10.75 11.64 0.17
C ARG A 95 -9.69 12.48 0.89
N ALA A 96 -10.05 13.67 1.36
CA ALA A 96 -9.12 14.55 2.07
C ALA A 96 -8.63 13.93 3.38
N THR A 97 -9.54 13.30 4.14
CA THR A 97 -9.21 12.63 5.40
C THR A 97 -8.24 11.45 5.17
N VAL A 98 -8.50 10.64 4.15
CA VAL A 98 -7.64 9.51 3.83
C VAL A 98 -6.28 9.98 3.33
N THR A 99 -6.24 11.03 2.51
CA THR A 99 -4.98 11.62 2.04
C THR A 99 -4.09 12.06 3.21
N GLU A 100 -4.67 12.76 4.19
CA GLU A 100 -3.96 13.18 5.39
C GLU A 100 -3.48 11.98 6.22
N TYR A 101 -4.34 10.98 6.38
CA TYR A 101 -3.98 9.75 7.08
C TYR A 101 -2.77 9.06 6.43
N ILE A 102 -2.76 8.96 5.11
CA ILE A 102 -1.66 8.33 4.37
C ILE A 102 -0.37 9.15 4.52
N ALA A 103 -0.46 10.48 4.46
CA ALA A 103 0.70 11.36 4.60
C ALA A 103 1.35 11.27 5.99
N ASN A 104 0.58 10.89 7.02
CA ASN A 104 1.06 10.84 8.42
C ASN A 104 1.41 9.43 8.90
N GLN A 105 1.75 8.52 7.99
CA GLN A 105 2.02 7.12 8.35
C GLN A 105 3.17 6.97 9.35
N SER A 106 4.24 7.72 9.23
CA SER A 106 5.36 7.65 10.16
C SER A 106 4.95 8.02 11.59
N VAL A 107 4.02 8.97 11.74
CA VAL A 107 3.49 9.38 13.05
C VAL A 107 2.60 8.28 13.63
N HIS A 108 1.70 7.72 12.82
CA HIS A 108 0.82 6.63 13.25
C HIS A 108 1.60 5.42 13.74
N HIS A 109 2.69 5.07 13.06
CA HIS A 109 3.49 3.89 13.39
C HIS A 109 4.50 4.10 14.50
N GLN A 110 4.52 5.26 15.14
CA GLN A 110 5.20 5.43 16.42
C GLN A 110 4.44 4.72 17.56
N SER A 111 3.13 4.51 17.42
CA SER A 111 2.29 3.92 18.45
C SER A 111 1.56 2.63 18.03
N LYS A 112 1.50 2.33 16.73
CA LYS A 112 0.82 1.15 16.19
C LYS A 112 1.67 0.43 15.17
N SER A 113 1.71 -0.92 15.26
CA SER A 113 2.30 -1.74 14.21
C SER A 113 1.41 -1.77 12.97
N PHE A 114 1.98 -2.19 11.83
CA PHE A 114 1.20 -2.41 10.61
C PHE A 114 0.06 -3.42 10.84
N GLU A 115 0.33 -4.51 11.56
CA GLU A 115 -0.68 -5.54 11.83
C GLU A 115 -1.86 -4.98 12.63
N GLN A 116 -1.59 -4.15 13.63
CA GLN A 116 -2.65 -3.49 14.41
C GLN A 116 -3.45 -2.53 13.55
N GLU A 117 -2.78 -1.73 12.71
CA GLU A 117 -3.44 -0.80 11.79
C GLU A 117 -4.33 -1.53 10.80
N PHE A 118 -3.80 -2.55 10.13
CA PHE A 118 -4.51 -3.28 9.09
C PHE A 118 -5.73 -4.01 9.66
N THR A 119 -5.58 -4.66 10.81
CA THR A 119 -6.69 -5.30 11.50
C THR A 119 -7.80 -4.30 11.83
N ALA A 120 -7.44 -3.11 12.34
CA ALA A 120 -8.43 -2.06 12.62
C ALA A 120 -9.16 -1.60 11.36
N MET A 121 -8.47 -1.49 10.22
CA MET A 121 -9.09 -1.13 8.94
C MET A 121 -10.09 -2.18 8.48
N LEU A 122 -9.74 -3.46 8.59
CA LEU A 122 -10.64 -4.56 8.23
C LEU A 122 -11.90 -4.54 9.10
N GLN A 123 -11.74 -4.35 10.42
CA GLN A 123 -12.86 -4.29 11.35
C GLN A 123 -13.80 -3.12 11.05
N ARG A 124 -13.26 -1.92 10.81
CA ARG A 124 -14.06 -0.74 10.48
C ARG A 124 -14.82 -0.87 9.17
N SER A 125 -14.22 -1.59 8.21
CA SER A 125 -14.84 -1.82 6.90
C SER A 125 -15.78 -3.02 6.88
N GLY A 126 -15.92 -3.73 8.00
CA GLY A 126 -16.78 -4.92 8.09
C GLY A 126 -16.30 -6.08 7.24
N ILE A 127 -15.01 -6.17 6.94
CA ILE A 127 -14.44 -7.22 6.11
C ILE A 127 -14.07 -8.41 7.01
N PRO A 128 -14.68 -9.61 6.78
CA PRO A 128 -14.30 -10.81 7.54
C PRO A 128 -12.85 -11.20 7.25
N TYR A 129 -12.15 -11.65 8.27
CA TYR A 129 -10.79 -12.17 8.12
C TYR A 129 -10.52 -13.25 9.17
N ASP A 130 -9.57 -14.13 8.85
CA ASP A 130 -9.09 -15.13 9.80
C ASP A 130 -7.76 -14.66 10.38
N PRO A 131 -7.67 -14.40 11.71
CA PRO A 131 -6.43 -13.93 12.33
C PRO A 131 -5.22 -14.83 12.09
N ARG A 132 -5.45 -16.11 11.80
CA ARG A 132 -4.37 -17.07 11.54
C ARG A 132 -3.72 -16.91 10.17
N PHE A 133 -4.46 -16.35 9.19
CA PHE A 133 -4.05 -16.31 7.78
C PHE A 133 -3.96 -14.92 7.17
N VAL A 134 -4.48 -13.89 7.83
CA VAL A 134 -4.58 -12.53 7.26
C VAL A 134 -3.20 -11.93 6.91
N PHE A 135 -2.16 -12.35 7.60
CA PHE A 135 -0.80 -11.86 7.35
C PHE A 135 0.11 -12.90 6.66
N GLY A 136 -0.47 -13.90 6.10
CA GLY A 136 0.25 -14.93 5.38
C GLY A 136 0.47 -16.15 6.19
#